data_8e8fc604c13d6b732b3ddb9606617733
#
_entry.id   8e8fc604c13d6b732b3ddb9606617733
#
_cell.length_a   1.000
_cell.length_b   1.000
_cell.length_c   1.000
_cell.angle_alpha   90.00
_cell.angle_beta   90.00
_cell.angle_gamma   90.00
#
_symmetry.space_group_name_H-M   'P 1'
#
loop_
_entity.id
_entity.type
_entity.pdbx_description
1 polymer ?
#
loop_
_entity_poly.entity_id
_entity_poly.type
_entity_poly.pdbx_seq_one_letter_code
_entity_poly.pdbx_strand_id
1 'polypeptide(L)'
;MADAVIVSTARTGIGRAFKGSLNLTHGAEMGGHVIKHAVERAGIDPAEVEEIIMGCGLPEGATGNNIARLAGIRGGIPVTSTGATIARFCGSGLSAVAHAAQRRGRPTARAQPP
;
A
#
# COMPACT_ATOMS: atom_id res chain seq x y z
N MET A 1 8.05 -17.23 -17.33
CA MET A 1 7.36 -16.10 -16.68
C MET A 1 7.30 -16.35 -15.18
N ALA A 2 7.77 -15.42 -14.37
CA ALA A 2 7.70 -15.59 -12.92
C ALA A 2 6.30 -15.24 -12.41
N ASP A 3 5.75 -16.09 -11.55
CA ASP A 3 4.44 -15.86 -10.94
C ASP A 3 4.49 -14.77 -9.87
N ALA A 4 3.40 -14.04 -9.74
CA ALA A 4 3.22 -13.15 -8.59
C ALA A 4 2.74 -13.98 -7.40
N VAL A 5 3.38 -13.80 -6.25
CA VAL A 5 3.05 -14.53 -5.03
C VAL A 5 2.84 -13.57 -3.87
N ILE A 6 2.01 -13.96 -2.91
CA ILE A 6 1.81 -13.23 -1.66
C ILE A 6 2.79 -13.80 -0.63
N VAL A 7 3.71 -12.98 -0.15
CA VAL A 7 4.75 -13.40 0.80
C VAL A 7 4.48 -12.94 2.23
N SER A 8 3.58 -11.98 2.42
CA SER A 8 3.26 -11.45 3.74
C SER A 8 1.89 -10.79 3.73
N THR A 9 1.24 -10.78 4.87
CA THR A 9 -0.03 -10.08 5.08
C THR A 9 -0.04 -9.39 6.43
N ALA A 10 -0.77 -8.29 6.52
CA ALA A 10 -1.02 -7.59 7.77
C ALA A 10 -2.34 -6.82 7.67
N ARG A 11 -2.99 -6.62 8.80
CA ARG A 11 -4.21 -5.79 8.88
C ARG A 11 -4.37 -5.15 10.25
N THR A 12 -5.16 -4.10 10.33
CA THR A 12 -5.69 -3.61 11.60
C THR A 12 -7.01 -4.32 11.91
N GLY A 13 -7.46 -4.22 13.14
CA GLY A 13 -8.85 -4.52 13.47
C GLY A 13 -9.80 -3.57 12.74
N ILE A 14 -11.07 -3.94 12.66
CA ILE A 14 -12.13 -3.07 12.13
C ILE A 14 -12.75 -2.31 13.29
N GLY A 15 -12.71 -0.98 13.23
CA GLY A 15 -13.33 -0.10 14.18
C GLY A 15 -14.75 0.29 13.77
N ARG A 16 -15.59 0.60 14.76
CA ARG A 16 -16.92 1.13 14.51
C ARG A 16 -16.81 2.57 14.00
N ALA A 17 -17.45 2.86 12.88
CA ALA A 17 -17.50 4.22 12.34
C ALA A 17 -18.11 5.21 13.34
N PHE A 18 -17.54 6.39 13.42
CA PHE A 18 -17.92 7.53 14.27
C PHE A 18 -17.78 7.33 15.79
N LYS A 19 -17.74 6.11 16.28
CA LYS A 19 -17.72 5.80 17.72
C LYS A 19 -16.65 4.81 18.16
N GLY A 20 -15.88 4.24 17.20
CA GLY A 20 -14.87 3.24 17.51
C GLY A 20 -13.53 3.84 17.90
N SER A 21 -12.62 2.98 18.35
CA SER A 21 -11.27 3.37 18.80
C SER A 21 -10.40 3.94 17.68
N LEU A 22 -10.70 3.65 16.42
CA LEU A 22 -9.96 4.14 15.25
C LEU A 22 -10.57 5.41 14.65
N ASN A 23 -11.64 5.96 15.26
CA ASN A 23 -12.38 7.08 14.68
C ASN A 23 -11.53 8.34 14.43
N LEU A 24 -10.53 8.60 15.28
CA LEU A 24 -9.64 9.75 15.16
C LEU A 24 -8.25 9.37 14.60
N THR A 25 -8.09 8.15 14.13
CA THR A 25 -6.84 7.68 13.55
C THR A 25 -6.84 7.96 12.05
N HIS A 26 -5.85 8.71 11.57
CA HIS A 26 -5.73 9.05 10.16
C HIS A 26 -5.45 7.79 9.31
N GLY A 27 -6.02 7.74 8.11
CA GLY A 27 -5.82 6.62 7.19
C GLY A 27 -4.36 6.31 6.86
N ALA A 28 -3.52 7.35 6.79
CA ALA A 28 -2.08 7.17 6.59
C ALA A 28 -1.39 6.46 7.77
N GLU A 29 -1.85 6.66 9.00
CA GLU A 29 -1.33 5.93 10.16
C GLU A 29 -1.73 4.46 10.13
N MET A 30 -2.98 4.17 9.84
CA MET A 30 -3.46 2.78 9.71
C MET A 30 -2.74 2.06 8.57
N GLY A 31 -2.67 2.68 7.40
CA GLY A 31 -1.96 2.15 6.25
C GLY A 31 -0.47 1.97 6.50
N GLY A 32 0.17 2.96 7.11
CA GLY A 32 1.59 2.90 7.47
C GLY A 32 1.90 1.78 8.46
N HIS A 33 1.04 1.59 9.46
CA HIS A 33 1.15 0.48 10.41
C HIS A 33 1.10 -0.88 9.69
N VAL A 34 0.14 -1.07 8.80
CA VAL A 34 -0.02 -2.31 8.03
C VAL A 34 1.19 -2.54 7.11
N ILE A 35 1.64 -1.52 6.39
CA ILE A 35 2.80 -1.59 5.50
C ILE A 35 4.06 -1.98 6.28
N LYS A 36 4.31 -1.31 7.39
CA LYS A 36 5.47 -1.60 8.24
C LYS A 36 5.49 -3.06 8.67
N HIS A 37 4.40 -3.57 9.20
CA HIS A 37 4.31 -4.95 9.65
C HIS A 37 4.40 -5.96 8.51
N ALA A 38 3.80 -5.68 7.36
CA ALA A 38 3.89 -6.55 6.20
C ALA A 38 5.34 -6.68 5.69
N VAL A 39 6.07 -5.57 5.62
CA VAL A 39 7.48 -5.55 5.21
C VAL A 39 8.36 -6.28 6.23
N GLU A 40 8.18 -6.03 7.52
CA GLU A 40 8.92 -6.72 8.58
C GLU A 40 8.70 -8.24 8.53
N ARG A 41 7.46 -8.69 8.38
CA ARG A 41 7.11 -10.11 8.28
C ARG A 41 7.65 -10.78 7.02
N ALA A 42 7.76 -10.02 5.94
CA ALA A 42 8.38 -10.51 4.70
C ALA A 42 9.90 -10.66 4.81
N GLY A 43 10.52 -10.02 5.80
CA GLY A 43 11.98 -10.09 6.00
C GLY A 43 12.79 -9.38 4.94
N ILE A 44 12.21 -8.39 4.27
CA ILE A 44 12.89 -7.59 3.23
C ILE A 44 13.26 -6.21 3.76
N ASP A 45 14.29 -5.62 3.14
CA ASP A 45 14.64 -4.23 3.37
C ASP A 45 13.54 -3.33 2.77
N PRO A 46 13.01 -2.32 3.50
CA PRO A 46 12.07 -1.36 2.93
C PRO A 46 12.55 -0.70 1.63
N ALA A 47 13.86 -0.57 1.43
CA ALA A 47 14.45 -0.03 0.19
C ALA A 47 14.21 -0.92 -1.05
N GLU A 48 13.85 -2.19 -0.85
CA GLU A 48 13.51 -3.10 -1.94
C GLU A 48 12.08 -2.93 -2.44
N VAL A 49 11.25 -2.20 -1.71
CA VAL A 49 9.88 -1.90 -2.13
C VAL A 49 9.92 -0.84 -3.23
N GLU A 50 9.57 -1.21 -4.43
CA GLU A 50 9.58 -0.32 -5.58
C GLU A 50 8.32 0.54 -5.66
N GLU A 51 7.18 -0.03 -5.31
CA GLU A 51 5.89 0.64 -5.42
C GLU A 51 4.91 0.15 -4.36
N ILE A 52 4.04 1.07 -3.94
CA ILE A 52 2.89 0.78 -3.10
C ILE A 52 1.64 1.01 -3.93
N ILE A 53 0.81 0.00 -4.05
CA ILE A 53 -0.49 0.12 -4.71
C ILE A 53 -1.56 -0.16 -3.66
N MET A 54 -2.35 0.85 -3.34
CA MET A 54 -3.36 0.78 -2.29
C MET A 54 -4.76 1.00 -2.85
N GLY A 55 -5.68 0.16 -2.48
CA GLY A 55 -7.09 0.39 -2.74
C GLY A 55 -7.70 1.32 -1.69
N CYS A 56 -8.43 2.33 -2.14
CA CYS A 56 -9.18 3.22 -1.27
C CYS A 56 -10.52 3.54 -1.93
N GLY A 57 -11.61 3.16 -1.26
CA GLY A 57 -12.96 3.30 -1.82
C GLY A 57 -13.41 4.75 -1.92
N LEU A 58 -12.94 5.62 -1.03
CA LEU A 58 -13.25 7.06 -1.01
C LEU A 58 -11.96 7.86 -0.83
N PRO A 59 -11.17 8.06 -1.90
CA PRO A 59 -9.89 8.76 -1.84
C PRO A 59 -10.07 10.28 -1.80
N GLU A 60 -10.80 10.76 -0.82
CA GLU A 60 -11.18 12.17 -0.64
C GLU A 60 -10.94 12.59 0.80
N GLY A 61 -10.82 13.88 1.05
CA GLY A 61 -10.61 14.42 2.39
C GLY A 61 -9.35 13.84 3.04
N ALA A 62 -9.51 13.26 4.22
CA ALA A 62 -8.40 12.66 4.99
C ALA A 62 -7.72 11.48 4.28
N THR A 63 -8.37 10.83 3.35
CA THR A 63 -7.82 9.73 2.54
C THR A 63 -7.52 10.16 1.11
N GLY A 64 -7.54 11.46 0.84
CA GLY A 64 -7.13 12.05 -0.43
C GLY A 64 -5.61 12.19 -0.58
N ASN A 65 -5.18 12.95 -1.57
CA ASN A 65 -3.77 13.26 -1.85
C ASN A 65 -2.89 12.02 -2.02
N ASN A 66 -3.38 11.02 -2.74
CA ASN A 66 -2.68 9.77 -2.94
C ASN A 66 -2.30 9.09 -1.62
N ILE A 67 -3.30 8.60 -0.90
CA ILE A 67 -3.14 7.96 0.41
C ILE A 67 -2.12 6.82 0.40
N ALA A 68 -1.95 6.10 -0.72
CA ALA A 68 -0.94 5.06 -0.86
C ALA A 68 0.47 5.62 -0.59
N ARG A 69 0.78 6.77 -1.16
CA ARG A 69 2.07 7.44 -0.97
C ARG A 69 2.25 7.90 0.47
N LEU A 70 1.22 8.52 1.05
CA LEU A 70 1.26 9.00 2.43
C LEU A 70 1.44 7.84 3.42
N ALA A 71 0.70 6.76 3.23
CA ALA A 71 0.82 5.57 4.06
C ALA A 71 2.20 4.91 3.92
N GLY A 72 2.75 4.87 2.71
CA GLY A 72 4.09 4.35 2.46
C GLY A 72 5.17 5.10 3.23
N ILE A 73 5.17 6.42 3.12
CA ILE A 73 6.12 7.27 3.87
C ILE A 73 5.93 7.08 5.37
N ARG A 74 4.70 7.06 5.86
CA ARG A 74 4.38 6.84 7.27
C ARG A 74 4.83 5.46 7.76
N GLY A 75 4.78 4.46 6.92
CA GLY A 75 5.21 3.08 7.20
C GLY A 75 6.71 2.85 7.10
N GLY A 76 7.50 3.86 6.79
CA GLY A 76 8.95 3.75 6.69
C GLY A 76 9.48 3.34 5.32
N ILE A 77 8.65 3.37 4.29
CA ILE A 77 9.10 3.12 2.91
C ILE A 77 9.85 4.37 2.40
N PRO A 78 11.01 4.20 1.76
CA PRO A 78 11.83 5.32 1.34
C PRO A 78 11.17 6.16 0.23
N VAL A 79 11.61 7.40 0.10
CA VAL A 79 11.10 8.35 -0.90
C VAL A 79 11.33 7.90 -2.34
N THR A 80 12.22 6.95 -2.55
CA THR A 80 12.51 6.37 -3.88
C THR A 80 11.42 5.43 -4.37
N SER A 81 10.53 4.96 -3.50
CA SER A 81 9.38 4.13 -3.87
C SER A 81 8.26 5.02 -4.39
N THR A 82 7.48 4.52 -5.31
CA THR A 82 6.29 5.22 -5.81
C THR A 82 5.03 4.75 -5.10
N GLY A 83 3.95 5.49 -5.25
CA GLY A 83 2.66 5.12 -4.68
C GLY A 83 1.52 5.41 -5.65
N ALA A 84 0.58 4.50 -5.75
CA ALA A 84 -0.63 4.66 -6.54
C ALA A 84 -1.85 4.25 -5.73
N THR A 85 -2.87 5.07 -5.78
CA THR A 85 -4.15 4.80 -5.11
C THR A 85 -5.19 4.46 -6.18
N ILE A 86 -5.90 3.36 -5.97
CA ILE A 86 -6.92 2.85 -6.88
C ILE A 86 -8.28 2.91 -6.18
N ALA A 87 -9.25 3.52 -6.84
CA ALA A 87 -10.62 3.59 -6.37
C ALA A 87 -11.56 2.81 -7.30
N ARG A 88 -12.17 1.78 -6.76
CA ARG A 88 -13.29 1.04 -7.35
C ARG A 88 -14.32 0.71 -6.26
N PHE A 89 -14.58 1.68 -5.40
CA PHE A 89 -15.45 1.50 -4.23
C PHE A 89 -15.11 0.22 -3.46
N CYS A 90 -16.04 -0.69 -3.27
CA CYS A 90 -15.83 -1.93 -2.50
C CYS A 90 -14.81 -2.88 -3.12
N GLY A 91 -14.51 -2.77 -4.40
CA GLY A 91 -13.52 -3.58 -5.13
C GLY A 91 -12.12 -3.00 -5.18
N SER A 92 -11.86 -1.86 -4.52
CA SER A 92 -10.57 -1.16 -4.62
C SER A 92 -9.37 -2.01 -4.18
N GLY A 93 -9.48 -2.71 -3.05
CA GLY A 93 -8.40 -3.53 -2.52
C GLY A 93 -8.04 -4.71 -3.45
N LEU A 94 -9.05 -5.42 -3.96
CA LEU A 94 -8.82 -6.51 -4.90
C LEU A 94 -8.20 -6.01 -6.21
N SER A 95 -8.67 -4.86 -6.71
CA SER A 95 -8.07 -4.21 -7.88
C SER A 95 -6.62 -3.83 -7.67
N ALA A 96 -6.25 -3.33 -6.49
CA ALA A 96 -4.88 -3.00 -6.13
C ALA A 96 -3.96 -4.24 -6.19
N VAL A 97 -4.42 -5.36 -5.64
CA VAL A 97 -3.68 -6.63 -5.70
C VAL A 97 -3.51 -7.10 -7.14
N ALA A 98 -4.55 -7.03 -7.96
CA ALA A 98 -4.48 -7.41 -9.38
C ALA A 98 -3.50 -6.52 -10.16
N HIS A 99 -3.50 -5.21 -9.92
CA HIS A 99 -2.55 -4.29 -10.54
C HIS A 99 -1.10 -4.60 -10.12
N ALA A 100 -0.86 -4.86 -8.85
CA ALA A 100 0.45 -5.22 -8.35
C ALA A 100 0.97 -6.51 -9.01
N ALA A 101 0.12 -7.52 -9.14
CA ALA A 101 0.45 -8.78 -9.80
C ALA A 101 0.80 -8.56 -11.28
N GLN A 102 0.06 -7.71 -11.99
CA GLN A 102 0.29 -7.41 -13.41
C GLN A 102 1.57 -6.59 -13.66
N ARG A 103 1.99 -5.79 -12.69
CA ARG A 103 3.22 -4.99 -12.81
C ARG A 103 4.48 -5.81 -12.65
N ARG A 104 4.38 -6.94 -12.01
CA ARG A 104 5.49 -7.85 -11.89
C ARG A 104 5.96 -8.36 -13.26
N GLY A 105 7.26 -8.32 -13.51
CA GLY A 105 7.85 -8.74 -14.78
C GLY A 105 7.94 -7.64 -15.84
N ARG A 106 7.45 -6.43 -15.56
CA ARG A 106 7.77 -5.27 -16.40
C ARG A 106 9.11 -4.69 -15.97
N PRO A 107 10.00 -4.35 -16.92
CA PRO A 107 11.22 -3.64 -16.57
C PRO A 107 10.85 -2.34 -15.85
N THR A 108 11.33 -2.16 -14.65
CA THR A 108 11.25 -0.87 -13.97
C THR A 108 12.24 0.08 -14.61
N ALA A 109 12.02 1.38 -14.52
CA ALA A 109 12.96 2.38 -15.03
C ALA A 109 14.39 2.21 -14.45
N ARG A 110 14.52 1.51 -13.32
CA ARG A 110 15.80 1.15 -12.70
C ARG A 110 16.50 -0.02 -13.36
N ALA A 111 15.79 -0.83 -14.13
CA ALA A 111 16.35 -2.03 -14.78
C ALA A 111 16.88 -1.74 -16.19
N GLN A 112 16.82 -0.50 -16.66
CA GLN A 112 17.44 -0.11 -17.90
C GLN A 112 18.87 0.36 -17.61
N PRO A 113 19.90 -0.38 -18.07
CA PRO A 113 21.25 0.14 -18.03
C PRO A 113 21.35 1.40 -18.91
N PRO A 114 22.25 2.32 -18.57
CA PRO A 114 22.43 3.55 -19.33
C PRO A 114 22.83 3.31 -20.79
#